data_6d6db3d58a74134e0a762da71d8f94ce
#
_entry.id   6d6db3d58a74134e0a762da71d8f94ce
#
_cell.length_a   1.000
_cell.length_b   1.000
_cell.length_c   1.000
_cell.angle_alpha   90.00
_cell.angle_beta   90.00
_cell.angle_gamma   90.00
#
_symmetry.space_group_name_H-M   'P 1'
#
loop_
_entity.id
_entity.type
_entity.pdbx_description
1 polymer ?
#
loop_
_entity_poly.entity_id
_entity_poly.type
_entity_poly.pdbx_seq_one_letter_code
_entity_poly.pdbx_strand_id
1 'polypeptide(L)'
;MKKLISLLLVLCFSIAAVAAFAEEGDGNYLDRYPEAARYESVWVAENGDWRIESFAEDDGVRVMAVHKLGDNKEDRWEYAAALSENGTLTADPQGLHYQQDTVTDERTVYYEDGGAEFSINEEGKLVWKDLKEDAGKGLAFEKIGSFFGGRWMKGDIEVIFYEWYDGQYDIRLYQRGAGNVILKDAILKGDYDAATDTVIATGEFEGEEPFTVTFSHDEKGNVLWNESGESTVLECSFLTD
;
A
#
# COMPACT_ATOMS: atom_id res chain seq x y z
N MET A 1 -45.29 -18.82 7.57
CA MET A 1 -44.98 -18.63 6.14
C MET A 1 -44.55 -17.21 5.80
N LYS A 2 -45.22 -16.13 6.24
CA LYS A 2 -44.83 -14.74 5.90
C LYS A 2 -43.45 -14.30 6.42
N LYS A 3 -42.97 -14.82 7.57
CA LYS A 3 -41.65 -14.47 8.13
C LYS A 3 -40.46 -15.14 7.42
N LEU A 4 -40.69 -16.30 6.78
CA LEU A 4 -39.65 -17.00 6.03
C LEU A 4 -39.39 -16.34 4.68
N ILE A 5 -40.41 -15.77 4.04
CA ILE A 5 -40.30 -15.06 2.75
C ILE A 5 -39.54 -13.74 2.94
N SER A 6 -39.72 -13.05 4.08
CA SER A 6 -39.00 -11.81 4.37
C SER A 6 -37.52 -12.02 4.62
N LEU A 7 -37.14 -13.15 5.26
CA LEU A 7 -35.74 -13.51 5.49
C LEU A 7 -35.02 -13.90 4.19
N LEU A 8 -35.72 -14.58 3.27
CA LEU A 8 -35.18 -14.98 1.98
C LEU A 8 -34.94 -13.77 1.07
N LEU A 9 -35.83 -12.75 1.12
CA LEU A 9 -35.69 -11.52 0.36
C LEU A 9 -34.50 -10.65 0.84
N VAL A 10 -34.26 -10.59 2.14
CA VAL A 10 -33.10 -9.87 2.70
C VAL A 10 -31.79 -10.57 2.34
N LEU A 11 -31.80 -11.92 2.34
CA LEU A 11 -30.61 -12.70 1.92
C LEU A 11 -30.32 -12.56 0.42
N CYS A 12 -31.34 -12.44 -0.42
CA CYS A 12 -31.16 -12.22 -1.87
C CYS A 12 -30.65 -10.81 -2.18
N PHE A 13 -31.03 -9.79 -1.40
CA PHE A 13 -30.54 -8.42 -1.60
C PHE A 13 -29.09 -8.25 -1.11
N SER A 14 -28.67 -8.96 -0.06
CA SER A 14 -27.28 -8.95 0.39
C SER A 14 -26.34 -9.68 -0.56
N ILE A 15 -26.81 -10.71 -1.28
CA ILE A 15 -26.01 -11.43 -2.30
C ILE A 15 -25.98 -10.62 -3.61
N ALA A 16 -27.02 -9.86 -3.94
CA ALA A 16 -27.04 -9.03 -5.16
C ALA A 16 -26.17 -7.77 -5.04
N ALA A 17 -25.94 -7.25 -3.84
CA ALA A 17 -25.03 -6.11 -3.64
C ALA A 17 -23.56 -6.52 -3.72
N VAL A 18 -23.21 -7.77 -3.42
CA VAL A 18 -21.83 -8.30 -3.58
C VAL A 18 -21.56 -8.73 -5.05
N ALA A 19 -22.59 -9.07 -5.81
CA ALA A 19 -22.44 -9.48 -7.22
C ALA A 19 -22.30 -8.33 -8.22
N ALA A 20 -22.48 -7.07 -7.80
CA ALA A 20 -22.34 -5.91 -8.68
C ALA A 20 -20.88 -5.41 -8.83
N PHE A 21 -19.93 -6.00 -8.09
CA PHE A 21 -18.48 -5.69 -8.19
C PHE A 21 -17.65 -6.81 -8.82
N ALA A 22 -18.26 -7.90 -9.26
CA ALA A 22 -17.56 -8.98 -9.95
C ALA A 22 -17.83 -8.91 -11.46
N GLU A 23 -17.43 -7.85 -12.15
CA GLU A 23 -16.96 -7.98 -13.51
C GLU A 23 -15.49 -8.42 -13.43
N GLU A 24 -15.25 -9.70 -13.65
CA GLU A 24 -13.93 -10.30 -13.86
C GLU A 24 -13.24 -9.57 -15.01
N GLY A 25 -12.51 -8.53 -14.69
CA GLY A 25 -11.49 -7.96 -15.55
C GLY A 25 -10.17 -8.62 -15.17
N ASP A 26 -9.63 -9.48 -16.02
CA ASP A 26 -8.25 -9.98 -15.95
C ASP A 26 -7.26 -8.79 -16.12
N GLY A 27 -7.11 -7.92 -15.14
CA GLY A 27 -6.23 -6.76 -15.19
C GLY A 27 -6.10 -6.06 -13.85
N ASN A 28 -4.91 -5.57 -13.55
CA ASN A 28 -4.63 -4.70 -12.40
C ASN A 28 -5.60 -3.49 -12.41
N TYR A 29 -5.95 -2.98 -11.23
CA TYR A 29 -6.82 -1.81 -11.09
C TYR A 29 -6.37 -0.62 -11.94
N LEU A 30 -5.07 -0.36 -12.06
CA LEU A 30 -4.50 0.71 -12.88
C LEU A 30 -4.69 0.50 -14.39
N ASP A 31 -4.77 -0.74 -14.87
CA ASP A 31 -5.08 -1.00 -16.29
C ASP A 31 -6.50 -0.55 -16.64
N ARG A 32 -7.43 -0.61 -15.67
CA ARG A 32 -8.82 -0.16 -15.80
C ARG A 32 -8.99 1.32 -15.50
N TYR A 33 -8.22 1.85 -14.56
CA TYR A 33 -8.29 3.21 -14.03
C TYR A 33 -6.90 3.85 -13.94
N PRO A 34 -6.25 4.16 -15.08
CA PRO A 34 -4.88 4.69 -15.10
C PRO A 34 -4.73 6.01 -14.34
N GLU A 35 -5.80 6.78 -14.20
CA GLU A 35 -5.79 8.03 -13.42
C GLU A 35 -5.59 7.79 -11.91
N ALA A 36 -5.83 6.58 -11.41
CA ALA A 36 -5.57 6.23 -10.02
C ALA A 36 -4.07 6.20 -9.69
N ALA A 37 -3.19 5.99 -10.67
CA ALA A 37 -1.74 5.99 -10.49
C ALA A 37 -1.19 7.29 -9.87
N ARG A 38 -1.87 8.43 -10.07
CA ARG A 38 -1.46 9.69 -9.44
C ARG A 38 -1.54 9.68 -7.92
N TYR A 39 -2.33 8.77 -7.34
CA TYR A 39 -2.48 8.60 -5.91
C TYR A 39 -1.43 7.67 -5.31
N GLU A 40 -0.82 6.79 -6.10
CA GLU A 40 0.22 5.89 -5.61
C GLU A 40 1.43 6.67 -5.16
N SER A 41 1.69 6.63 -3.87
CA SER A 41 2.85 7.28 -3.27
C SER A 41 2.90 7.13 -1.76
N VAL A 42 4.01 7.60 -1.20
CA VAL A 42 4.11 8.03 0.18
C VAL A 42 3.93 9.55 0.21
N TRP A 43 3.02 10.00 1.07
CA TRP A 43 2.65 11.40 1.24
C TRP A 43 2.89 11.81 2.69
N VAL A 44 3.48 12.97 2.94
CA VAL A 44 3.82 13.43 4.28
C VAL A 44 3.27 14.83 4.49
N ALA A 45 2.66 15.07 5.66
CA ALA A 45 2.25 16.40 6.06
C ALA A 45 3.47 17.25 6.43
N GLU A 46 3.37 18.57 6.27
CA GLU A 46 4.47 19.52 6.54
C GLU A 46 5.04 19.41 7.97
N ASN A 47 4.22 19.03 8.95
CA ASN A 47 4.66 18.84 10.34
C ASN A 47 5.45 17.54 10.57
N GLY A 48 5.48 16.62 9.60
CA GLY A 48 6.19 15.35 9.68
C GLY A 48 5.57 14.28 10.58
N ASP A 49 4.49 14.58 11.32
CA ASP A 49 3.86 13.62 12.23
C ASP A 49 2.82 12.74 11.57
N TRP A 50 2.39 13.11 10.36
CA TRP A 50 1.38 12.40 9.58
C TRP A 50 1.95 11.91 8.27
N ARG A 51 1.64 10.67 7.94
CA ARG A 51 2.00 10.01 6.69
C ARG A 51 0.78 9.32 6.09
N ILE A 52 0.67 9.33 4.78
CA ILE A 52 -0.30 8.52 4.05
C ILE A 52 0.47 7.69 3.03
N GLU A 53 0.24 6.40 3.01
CA GLU A 53 0.72 5.46 2.01
C GLU A 53 -0.45 5.02 1.17
N SER A 54 -0.29 5.02 -0.14
CA SER A 54 -1.35 4.60 -1.05
C SER A 54 -0.76 3.84 -2.24
N PHE A 55 -1.34 2.69 -2.54
CA PHE A 55 -0.93 1.80 -3.62
C PHE A 55 -2.14 1.07 -4.21
N ALA A 56 -2.07 0.76 -5.51
CA ALA A 56 -3.12 0.01 -6.19
C ALA A 56 -3.07 -1.47 -5.79
N GLU A 57 -4.26 -2.03 -5.60
CA GLU A 57 -4.53 -3.46 -5.48
C GLU A 57 -5.36 -3.91 -6.69
N ASP A 58 -5.76 -5.18 -6.78
CA ASP A 58 -6.53 -5.69 -7.92
C ASP A 58 -7.91 -5.02 -8.09
N ASP A 59 -8.54 -4.61 -7.00
CA ASP A 59 -9.90 -4.09 -6.96
C ASP A 59 -10.03 -2.62 -6.53
N GLY A 60 -8.92 -1.94 -6.24
CA GLY A 60 -8.95 -0.55 -5.79
C GLY A 60 -7.58 0.00 -5.42
N VAL A 61 -7.60 1.00 -4.56
CA VAL A 61 -6.41 1.61 -3.97
C VAL A 61 -6.45 1.41 -2.47
N ARG A 62 -5.46 0.72 -1.92
CA ARG A 62 -5.25 0.68 -0.47
C ARG A 62 -4.68 2.01 -0.03
N VAL A 63 -5.26 2.58 1.01
CA VAL A 63 -4.77 3.82 1.62
C VAL A 63 -4.59 3.59 3.12
N MET A 64 -3.40 3.86 3.61
CA MET A 64 -3.08 3.81 5.03
C MET A 64 -2.59 5.17 5.49
N ALA A 65 -3.35 5.82 6.39
CA ALA A 65 -2.91 7.04 7.07
C ALA A 65 -2.35 6.68 8.44
N VAL A 66 -1.24 7.31 8.80
CA VAL A 66 -0.51 7.07 10.06
C VAL A 66 -0.26 8.40 10.75
N HIS A 67 -0.61 8.49 12.01
CA HIS A 67 -0.29 9.61 12.89
C HIS A 67 0.64 9.15 14.01
N LYS A 68 1.82 9.72 14.06
CA LYS A 68 2.84 9.41 15.05
C LYS A 68 2.52 10.12 16.37
N LEU A 69 2.26 9.36 17.43
CA LEU A 69 1.87 9.90 18.75
C LEU A 69 3.05 10.06 19.72
N GLY A 70 4.25 9.59 19.33
CA GLY A 70 5.39 9.44 20.22
C GLY A 70 5.29 8.18 21.09
N ASP A 71 6.30 7.92 21.92
CA ASP A 71 6.36 6.76 22.84
C ASP A 71 6.03 5.41 22.20
N ASN A 72 6.48 5.18 20.95
CA ASN A 72 6.26 3.98 20.17
C ASN A 72 4.77 3.70 19.84
N LYS A 73 3.94 4.72 19.80
CA LYS A 73 2.51 4.60 19.48
C LYS A 73 2.15 5.38 18.23
N GLU A 74 1.25 4.80 17.46
CA GLU A 74 0.69 5.37 16.25
C GLU A 74 -0.81 5.14 16.19
N ASP A 75 -1.55 6.14 15.75
CA ASP A 75 -2.89 5.92 15.23
C ASP A 75 -2.81 5.61 13.74
N ARG A 76 -3.57 4.61 13.31
CA ARG A 76 -3.61 4.14 11.92
C ARG A 76 -5.03 4.04 11.42
N TRP A 77 -5.24 4.51 10.20
CA TRP A 77 -6.48 4.41 9.44
C TRP A 77 -6.20 3.65 8.16
N GLU A 78 -6.92 2.58 7.92
CA GLU A 78 -6.79 1.76 6.71
C GLU A 78 -8.09 1.80 5.91
N TYR A 79 -7.98 2.04 4.61
CA TYR A 79 -9.10 2.14 3.70
C TYR A 79 -8.84 1.35 2.44
N ALA A 80 -9.88 0.69 1.92
CA ALA A 80 -9.96 0.28 0.53
C ALA A 80 -10.77 1.36 -0.22
N ALA A 81 -10.16 2.01 -1.19
CA ALA A 81 -10.77 3.14 -1.90
C ALA A 81 -10.85 2.88 -3.40
N ALA A 82 -11.87 3.41 -4.04
CA ALA A 82 -12.05 3.35 -5.47
C ALA A 82 -12.08 4.75 -6.09
N LEU A 83 -11.62 4.87 -7.33
CA LEU A 83 -11.67 6.12 -8.08
C LEU A 83 -13.11 6.40 -8.50
N SER A 84 -13.64 7.55 -8.09
CA SER A 84 -14.97 8.04 -8.48
C SER A 84 -14.91 8.78 -9.82
N GLU A 85 -16.07 8.98 -10.45
CA GLU A 85 -16.18 9.68 -11.76
C GLU A 85 -15.59 11.09 -11.76
N ASN A 86 -15.53 11.77 -10.60
CA ASN A 86 -14.95 13.09 -10.46
C ASN A 86 -13.42 13.05 -10.20
N GLY A 87 -12.81 11.88 -10.23
CA GLY A 87 -11.38 11.69 -10.04
C GLY A 87 -10.92 11.72 -8.57
N THR A 88 -11.81 11.63 -7.60
CA THR A 88 -11.51 11.51 -6.16
C THR A 88 -11.47 10.03 -5.77
N LEU A 89 -10.52 9.60 -4.94
CA LEU A 89 -10.62 8.30 -4.30
C LEU A 89 -11.64 8.37 -3.17
N THR A 90 -12.58 7.45 -3.17
CA THR A 90 -13.63 7.37 -2.14
C THR A 90 -13.58 5.99 -1.50
N ALA A 91 -13.49 5.95 -0.19
CA ALA A 91 -13.59 4.74 0.60
C ALA A 91 -14.99 4.63 1.19
N ASP A 92 -15.61 3.48 0.98
CA ASP A 92 -16.88 3.11 1.63
C ASP A 92 -16.70 2.97 3.15
N PRO A 93 -17.78 3.04 3.96
CA PRO A 93 -17.70 2.98 5.41
C PRO A 93 -17.35 1.58 5.94
N GLN A 94 -16.14 1.12 5.63
CA GLN A 94 -15.49 -0.11 6.08
C GLN A 94 -14.04 0.16 6.51
N GLY A 95 -13.66 1.44 6.63
CA GLY A 95 -12.32 1.83 7.07
C GLY A 95 -12.10 1.49 8.52
N LEU A 96 -10.91 0.99 8.80
CA LEU A 96 -10.44 0.59 10.12
C LEU A 96 -9.64 1.72 10.76
N HIS A 97 -9.94 2.08 12.01
CA HIS A 97 -9.09 2.95 12.83
C HIS A 97 -8.64 2.21 14.10
N TYR A 98 -7.34 2.18 14.33
CA TYR A 98 -6.74 1.58 15.50
C TYR A 98 -5.47 2.30 15.94
N GLN A 99 -5.13 2.18 17.22
CA GLN A 99 -3.83 2.55 17.75
C GLN A 99 -2.95 1.30 17.82
N GLN A 100 -1.71 1.43 17.39
CA GLN A 100 -0.71 0.36 17.42
C GLN A 100 0.49 0.78 18.27
N ASP A 101 0.99 -0.14 19.11
CA ASP A 101 2.31 -0.05 19.70
C ASP A 101 3.33 -0.63 18.71
N THR A 102 4.29 0.18 18.25
CA THR A 102 5.25 -0.21 17.20
C THR A 102 6.34 -1.17 17.68
N VAL A 103 6.46 -1.41 18.99
CA VAL A 103 7.42 -2.34 19.57
C VAL A 103 6.80 -3.70 19.85
N THR A 104 5.57 -3.71 20.42
CA THR A 104 4.88 -4.95 20.81
C THR A 104 3.91 -5.46 19.76
N ASP A 105 3.59 -4.64 18.75
CA ASP A 105 2.56 -4.88 17.73
C ASP A 105 1.13 -5.02 18.32
N GLU A 106 0.92 -4.63 19.58
CA GLU A 106 -0.40 -4.63 20.19
C GLU A 106 -1.29 -3.57 19.56
N ARG A 107 -2.56 -3.93 19.26
CA ARG A 107 -3.53 -3.05 18.61
C ARG A 107 -4.75 -2.83 19.49
N THR A 108 -5.21 -1.58 19.50
CA THR A 108 -6.50 -1.19 20.08
C THR A 108 -7.37 -0.61 18.99
N VAL A 109 -8.40 -1.37 18.57
CA VAL A 109 -9.34 -0.94 17.52
C VAL A 109 -10.36 0.02 18.11
N TYR A 110 -10.56 1.17 17.46
CA TYR A 110 -11.55 2.17 17.82
C TYR A 110 -12.85 2.00 17.02
N TYR A 111 -12.74 1.74 15.70
CA TYR A 111 -13.88 1.44 14.83
C TYR A 111 -13.45 0.72 13.53
N GLU A 112 -14.45 0.13 12.85
CA GLU A 112 -14.30 -0.62 11.58
C GLU A 112 -15.30 -0.15 10.51
N ASP A 113 -15.88 1.04 10.67
CA ASP A 113 -16.91 1.60 9.81
C ASP A 113 -16.57 3.04 9.37
N GLY A 114 -15.26 3.34 9.22
CA GLY A 114 -14.78 4.62 8.74
C GLY A 114 -14.97 4.79 7.23
N GLY A 115 -15.26 6.01 6.78
CA GLY A 115 -15.26 6.39 5.38
C GLY A 115 -14.29 7.54 5.13
N ALA A 116 -13.79 7.67 3.91
CA ALA A 116 -12.85 8.73 3.56
C ALA A 116 -12.97 9.17 2.10
N GLU A 117 -12.55 10.41 1.83
CA GLU A 117 -12.32 10.96 0.50
C GLU A 117 -10.88 11.45 0.41
N PHE A 118 -10.20 11.12 -0.70
CA PHE A 118 -8.84 11.58 -0.99
C PHE A 118 -8.83 12.29 -2.34
N SER A 119 -8.29 13.49 -2.38
CA SER A 119 -8.18 14.29 -3.60
C SER A 119 -6.80 14.92 -3.72
N ILE A 120 -6.38 15.22 -4.94
CA ILE A 120 -5.15 15.98 -5.18
C ILE A 120 -5.57 17.40 -5.54
N ASN A 121 -5.09 18.37 -4.77
CA ASN A 121 -5.40 19.78 -4.96
C ASN A 121 -4.61 20.41 -6.13
N GLU A 122 -4.84 21.69 -6.42
CA GLU A 122 -4.18 22.44 -7.51
C GLU A 122 -2.65 22.56 -7.32
N GLU A 123 -2.15 22.40 -6.08
CA GLU A 123 -0.73 22.41 -5.75
C GLU A 123 -0.08 21.03 -5.89
N GLY A 124 -0.85 20.00 -6.27
CA GLY A 124 -0.37 18.62 -6.37
C GLY A 124 -0.27 17.89 -5.04
N LYS A 125 -0.80 18.44 -3.96
CA LYS A 125 -0.79 17.84 -2.62
C LYS A 125 -2.03 16.98 -2.42
N LEU A 126 -1.86 15.84 -1.74
CA LEU A 126 -2.97 15.00 -1.32
C LEU A 126 -3.73 15.68 -0.17
N VAL A 127 -5.04 15.71 -0.27
CA VAL A 127 -5.96 16.15 0.77
C VAL A 127 -6.81 14.96 1.19
N TRP A 128 -6.78 14.66 2.47
CA TRP A 128 -7.60 13.62 3.08
C TRP A 128 -8.75 14.24 3.87
N LYS A 129 -9.92 13.73 3.67
CA LYS A 129 -11.13 14.04 4.42
C LYS A 129 -11.66 12.77 5.04
N ASP A 130 -11.39 12.59 6.32
CA ASP A 130 -12.04 11.55 7.12
C ASP A 130 -13.50 11.93 7.36
N LEU A 131 -14.42 11.01 7.05
CA LEU A 131 -15.87 11.25 7.14
C LEU A 131 -16.45 10.89 8.52
N LYS A 132 -15.65 10.32 9.41
CA LYS A 132 -16.12 9.86 10.72
C LYS A 132 -15.75 10.78 11.88
N GLU A 133 -14.52 11.21 11.96
CA GLU A 133 -14.01 11.98 13.12
C GLU A 133 -13.16 13.20 12.75
N ASP A 134 -13.12 13.55 11.47
CA ASP A 134 -12.32 14.68 10.96
C ASP A 134 -10.80 14.50 11.23
N ALA A 135 -10.27 13.26 11.29
CA ALA A 135 -8.83 13.02 11.44
C ALA A 135 -8.03 13.71 10.33
N GLY A 136 -6.87 14.27 10.65
CA GLY A 136 -6.03 14.98 9.68
C GLY A 136 -6.65 16.23 9.05
N LYS A 137 -7.73 16.74 9.61
CA LYS A 137 -8.47 17.89 9.06
C LYS A 137 -7.58 19.12 8.85
N GLY A 138 -7.62 19.62 7.61
CA GLY A 138 -6.85 20.81 7.21
C GLY A 138 -5.39 20.53 6.89
N LEU A 139 -4.93 19.28 6.95
CA LEU A 139 -3.61 18.90 6.48
C LEU A 139 -3.64 18.70 4.96
N ALA A 140 -2.56 19.11 4.33
CA ALA A 140 -2.22 18.77 2.95
C ALA A 140 -0.89 18.02 2.97
N PHE A 141 -0.79 16.98 2.17
CA PHE A 141 0.33 16.06 2.19
C PHE A 141 1.14 16.22 0.90
N GLU A 142 2.44 16.41 1.03
CA GLU A 142 3.36 16.46 -0.09
C GLU A 142 3.77 15.05 -0.50
N LYS A 143 3.85 14.81 -1.79
CA LYS A 143 4.37 13.58 -2.35
C LYS A 143 5.88 13.53 -2.10
N ILE A 144 6.35 12.49 -1.40
CA ILE A 144 7.78 12.32 -1.12
C ILE A 144 8.42 11.18 -1.89
N GLY A 145 7.65 10.36 -2.59
CA GLY A 145 8.19 9.29 -3.40
C GLY A 145 7.19 8.25 -3.84
N SER A 146 7.67 7.28 -4.58
CA SER A 146 6.91 6.10 -4.97
C SER A 146 6.84 5.12 -3.80
N PHE A 147 5.77 4.35 -3.75
CA PHE A 147 5.58 3.33 -2.72
C PHE A 147 6.33 2.05 -3.12
N PHE A 148 7.38 1.71 -2.37
CA PHE A 148 8.08 0.45 -2.55
C PHE A 148 7.60 -0.65 -1.60
N GLY A 149 6.74 -0.34 -0.64
CA GLY A 149 6.23 -1.27 0.35
C GLY A 149 5.59 -2.51 -0.25
N GLY A 150 5.53 -3.60 0.54
CA GLY A 150 4.90 -4.84 0.13
C GLY A 150 5.85 -5.90 -0.40
N ARG A 151 5.29 -6.86 -1.13
CA ARG A 151 5.95 -8.07 -1.59
C ARG A 151 5.94 -8.12 -3.11
N TRP A 152 7.10 -8.30 -3.70
CA TRP A 152 7.33 -8.30 -5.14
C TRP A 152 8.03 -9.58 -5.56
N MET A 153 7.68 -10.16 -6.72
CA MET A 153 8.20 -11.44 -7.16
C MET A 153 8.58 -11.44 -8.64
N LYS A 154 9.60 -12.24 -8.95
CA LYS A 154 9.94 -12.64 -10.30
C LYS A 154 10.47 -14.07 -10.30
N GLY A 155 9.68 -15.01 -10.76
CA GLY A 155 10.07 -16.42 -10.75
C GLY A 155 10.34 -16.93 -9.34
N ASP A 156 11.60 -17.27 -9.05
CA ASP A 156 12.07 -17.74 -7.74
C ASP A 156 12.63 -16.63 -6.83
N ILE A 157 12.65 -15.40 -7.30
CA ILE A 157 13.09 -14.24 -6.54
C ILE A 157 11.89 -13.57 -5.87
N GLU A 158 12.00 -13.31 -4.59
CA GLU A 158 11.03 -12.56 -3.79
C GLU A 158 11.74 -11.42 -3.05
N VAL A 159 11.15 -10.23 -3.14
CA VAL A 159 11.63 -9.02 -2.47
C VAL A 159 10.53 -8.46 -1.61
N ILE A 160 10.80 -8.22 -0.33
CA ILE A 160 9.85 -7.64 0.62
C ILE A 160 10.46 -6.36 1.19
N PHE A 161 9.78 -5.24 0.99
CA PHE A 161 10.18 -3.95 1.51
C PHE A 161 9.48 -3.65 2.83
N TYR A 162 10.26 -3.29 3.83
CA TYR A 162 9.81 -2.76 5.11
C TYR A 162 10.32 -1.34 5.24
N GLU A 163 9.44 -0.35 5.08
CA GLU A 163 9.81 1.05 5.21
C GLU A 163 9.89 1.50 6.67
N TRP A 164 10.91 2.26 7.00
CA TRP A 164 11.05 3.02 8.22
C TRP A 164 10.71 4.49 7.97
N TYR A 165 10.35 5.24 9.01
CA TYR A 165 9.78 6.59 8.93
C TYR A 165 10.59 7.68 8.23
N ASP A 166 11.80 7.46 7.85
CA ASP A 166 12.75 8.45 7.33
C ASP A 166 13.22 8.14 5.90
N GLY A 167 12.46 7.34 5.17
CA GLY A 167 12.82 6.93 3.81
C GLY A 167 13.90 5.84 3.78
N GLN A 168 14.19 5.22 4.93
CA GLN A 168 15.04 4.04 5.01
C GLN A 168 14.22 2.77 4.87
N TYR A 169 14.81 1.77 4.23
CA TYR A 169 14.17 0.48 3.98
C TYR A 169 15.01 -0.66 4.53
N ASP A 170 14.36 -1.58 5.24
CA ASP A 170 14.83 -2.95 5.39
C ASP A 170 14.21 -3.77 4.28
N ILE A 171 15.03 -4.35 3.42
CA ILE A 171 14.58 -5.12 2.27
C ILE A 171 15.02 -6.55 2.45
N ARG A 172 14.06 -7.48 2.50
CA ARG A 172 14.36 -8.91 2.50
C ARG A 172 14.32 -9.46 1.10
N LEU A 173 15.39 -10.09 0.72
CA LEU A 173 15.53 -10.77 -0.56
C LEU A 173 15.59 -12.27 -0.33
N TYR A 174 14.72 -13.01 -0.99
CA TYR A 174 14.72 -14.48 -0.95
C TYR A 174 14.89 -15.05 -2.34
N GLN A 175 15.73 -16.06 -2.48
CA GLN A 175 15.70 -16.97 -3.59
C GLN A 175 15.01 -18.26 -3.16
N ARG A 176 13.94 -18.65 -3.84
CA ARG A 176 13.12 -19.81 -3.52
C ARG A 176 13.39 -20.95 -4.48
N GLY A 177 13.31 -22.18 -3.98
CA GLY A 177 13.36 -23.39 -4.77
C GLY A 177 12.00 -24.08 -4.89
N ALA A 178 11.99 -25.26 -5.44
CA ALA A 178 10.81 -26.08 -5.57
C ALA A 178 10.12 -26.30 -4.19
N GLY A 179 8.80 -26.18 -4.15
CA GLY A 179 8.04 -26.32 -2.91
C GLY A 179 8.19 -25.13 -1.95
N ASN A 180 8.52 -23.94 -2.47
CA ASN A 180 8.65 -22.70 -1.68
C ASN A 180 9.79 -22.72 -0.63
N VAL A 181 10.76 -23.60 -0.77
CA VAL A 181 11.92 -23.67 0.14
C VAL A 181 12.84 -22.49 -0.12
N ILE A 182 13.21 -21.77 0.93
CA ILE A 182 14.21 -20.69 0.85
C ILE A 182 15.58 -21.34 0.63
N LEU A 183 16.22 -21.01 -0.49
CA LEU A 183 17.55 -21.47 -0.86
C LEU A 183 18.62 -20.49 -0.41
N LYS A 184 18.35 -19.20 -0.54
CA LYS A 184 19.19 -18.09 -0.10
C LYS A 184 18.32 -16.97 0.42
N ASP A 185 18.84 -16.22 1.37
CA ASP A 185 18.23 -14.98 1.86
C ASP A 185 19.31 -13.92 2.12
N ALA A 186 18.91 -12.66 1.98
CA ALA A 186 19.72 -11.51 2.31
C ALA A 186 18.83 -10.41 2.92
N ILE A 187 19.43 -9.61 3.81
CA ILE A 187 18.82 -8.38 4.31
C ILE A 187 19.63 -7.22 3.72
N LEU A 188 18.95 -6.38 2.94
CA LEU A 188 19.54 -5.18 2.39
C LEU A 188 19.06 -3.98 3.19
N LYS A 189 19.96 -3.00 3.35
CA LYS A 189 19.62 -1.67 3.87
C LYS A 189 19.56 -0.72 2.70
N GLY A 190 18.45 -0.03 2.55
CA GLY A 190 18.18 0.88 1.44
C GLY A 190 17.84 2.27 1.91
N ASP A 191 18.30 3.27 1.15
CA ASP A 191 17.93 4.66 1.32
C ASP A 191 17.16 5.13 0.09
N TYR A 192 16.05 5.85 0.31
CA TYR A 192 15.27 6.45 -0.75
C TYR A 192 15.91 7.73 -1.24
N ASP A 193 16.14 7.83 -2.55
CA ASP A 193 16.57 9.05 -3.23
C ASP A 193 15.39 9.72 -3.92
N ALA A 194 14.88 10.78 -3.32
CA ALA A 194 13.76 11.56 -3.85
C ALA A 194 14.07 12.27 -5.18
N ALA A 195 15.35 12.51 -5.50
CA ALA A 195 15.72 13.18 -6.76
C ALA A 195 15.59 12.25 -7.97
N THR A 196 15.78 10.96 -7.77
CA THR A 196 15.69 9.93 -8.81
C THR A 196 14.49 9.00 -8.66
N ASP A 197 13.72 9.15 -7.60
CA ASP A 197 12.59 8.27 -7.23
C ASP A 197 13.01 6.79 -7.18
N THR A 198 14.11 6.52 -6.47
CA THR A 198 14.69 5.18 -6.36
C THR A 198 15.05 4.83 -4.93
N VAL A 199 15.12 3.52 -4.63
CA VAL A 199 15.74 3.00 -3.42
C VAL A 199 17.07 2.39 -3.79
N ILE A 200 18.16 2.87 -3.20
CA ILE A 200 19.49 2.30 -3.38
C ILE A 200 19.80 1.44 -2.15
N ALA A 201 19.94 0.15 -2.34
CA ALA A 201 20.11 -0.81 -1.25
C ALA A 201 21.39 -1.61 -1.38
N THR A 202 22.01 -1.91 -0.25
CA THR A 202 23.23 -2.73 -0.16
C THR A 202 23.03 -3.84 0.85
N GLY A 203 23.49 -5.03 0.51
CA GLY A 203 23.44 -6.21 1.37
C GLY A 203 24.35 -7.31 0.87
N GLU A 204 24.30 -8.46 1.52
CA GLU A 204 25.09 -9.64 1.14
C GLU A 204 24.29 -10.92 1.39
N PHE A 205 24.48 -11.92 0.57
CA PHE A 205 24.10 -13.29 0.91
C PHE A 205 25.18 -13.91 1.81
N GLU A 206 24.79 -14.83 2.67
CA GLU A 206 25.72 -15.49 3.57
C GLU A 206 26.91 -16.13 2.80
N GLY A 207 28.12 -15.65 3.05
CA GLY A 207 29.36 -16.16 2.44
C GLY A 207 29.64 -15.65 1.02
N GLU A 208 28.89 -14.66 0.54
CA GLU A 208 29.14 -13.99 -0.75
C GLU A 208 29.63 -12.55 -0.53
N GLU A 209 30.15 -11.92 -1.59
CA GLU A 209 30.55 -10.51 -1.53
C GLU A 209 29.33 -9.59 -1.47
N PRO A 210 29.41 -8.45 -0.76
CA PRO A 210 28.33 -7.45 -0.75
C PRO A 210 28.01 -6.96 -2.16
N PHE A 211 26.71 -6.74 -2.41
CA PHE A 211 26.20 -6.17 -3.66
C PHE A 211 25.33 -4.95 -3.41
N THR A 212 25.20 -4.11 -4.43
CA THR A 212 24.31 -2.95 -4.40
C THR A 212 23.31 -3.08 -5.52
N VAL A 213 22.06 -2.82 -5.19
CA VAL A 213 20.93 -2.84 -6.13
C VAL A 213 20.17 -1.52 -6.04
N THR A 214 19.62 -1.07 -7.17
CA THR A 214 18.73 0.08 -7.22
C THR A 214 17.35 -0.40 -7.61
N PHE A 215 16.35 -0.03 -6.82
CA PHE A 215 14.95 -0.27 -7.11
C PHE A 215 14.30 1.02 -7.61
N SER A 216 13.48 0.92 -8.66
CA SER A 216 12.69 2.01 -9.22
C SER A 216 11.33 1.46 -9.64
N HIS A 217 10.42 2.32 -10.12
CA HIS A 217 9.17 1.86 -10.70
C HIS A 217 9.18 1.98 -12.23
N ASP A 218 8.49 1.08 -12.92
CA ASP A 218 8.15 1.24 -14.32
C ASP A 218 6.89 2.12 -14.49
N GLU A 219 6.49 2.41 -15.74
CA GLU A 219 5.30 3.20 -16.05
C GLU A 219 3.98 2.55 -15.58
N LYS A 220 4.01 1.27 -15.22
CA LYS A 220 2.86 0.50 -14.72
C LYS A 220 2.84 0.35 -13.20
N GLY A 221 3.84 0.90 -12.50
CA GLY A 221 3.97 0.79 -11.06
C GLY A 221 4.64 -0.51 -10.57
N ASN A 222 5.15 -1.38 -11.48
CA ASN A 222 5.93 -2.52 -11.07
C ASN A 222 7.31 -2.09 -10.59
N VAL A 223 7.86 -2.80 -9.60
CA VAL A 223 9.22 -2.53 -9.14
C VAL A 223 10.24 -3.10 -10.12
N LEU A 224 11.16 -2.28 -10.54
CA LEU A 224 12.34 -2.65 -11.32
C LEU A 224 13.51 -2.89 -10.37
N TRP A 225 14.11 -4.05 -10.43
CA TRP A 225 15.40 -4.35 -9.81
C TRP A 225 16.50 -4.09 -10.83
N ASN A 226 17.38 -3.16 -10.53
CA ASN A 226 18.53 -2.83 -11.38
C ASN A 226 19.82 -3.22 -10.66
N GLU A 227 20.52 -4.19 -11.22
CA GLU A 227 21.82 -4.66 -10.74
C GLU A 227 22.79 -4.71 -11.90
N SER A 228 23.99 -4.14 -11.74
CA SER A 228 25.07 -4.19 -12.72
C SER A 228 24.68 -3.72 -14.15
N GLY A 229 23.64 -2.87 -14.26
CA GLY A 229 23.16 -2.34 -15.55
C GLY A 229 22.11 -3.20 -16.25
N GLU A 230 21.67 -4.30 -15.63
CA GLU A 230 20.53 -5.11 -16.06
C GLU A 230 19.30 -4.78 -15.21
N SER A 231 18.13 -4.67 -15.85
CA SER A 231 16.86 -4.40 -15.19
C SER A 231 15.97 -5.64 -15.21
N THR A 232 15.46 -6.03 -14.06
CA THR A 232 14.48 -7.10 -13.90
C THR A 232 13.18 -6.53 -13.37
N VAL A 233 12.07 -6.78 -14.05
CA VAL A 233 10.74 -6.37 -13.59
C VAL A 233 10.26 -7.36 -12.54
N LEU A 234 9.92 -6.85 -11.35
CA LEU A 234 9.26 -7.59 -10.27
C LEU A 234 7.78 -7.26 -10.28
N GLU A 235 6.93 -8.25 -10.22
CA GLU A 235 5.48 -8.09 -10.17
C GLU A 235 5.02 -8.10 -8.71
N CYS A 236 4.05 -7.25 -8.37
CA CYS A 236 3.46 -7.26 -7.03
C CYS A 236 2.77 -8.61 -6.80
N SER A 237 3.12 -9.28 -5.71
CA SER A 237 2.51 -10.54 -5.32
C SER A 237 1.71 -10.32 -4.04
N PHE A 238 0.41 -10.17 -4.17
CA PHE A 238 -0.48 -10.33 -3.03
C PHE A 238 -0.57 -11.81 -2.70
N LEU A 239 -0.35 -12.15 -1.44
CA LEU A 239 -0.61 -13.49 -0.94
C LEU A 239 -2.11 -13.76 -1.06
N THR A 240 -2.50 -14.52 -2.05
CA THR A 240 -3.71 -15.34 -1.94
C THR A 240 -3.31 -16.56 -1.12
N ASP A 241 -3.53 -16.50 0.19
CA ASP A 241 -3.53 -17.67 1.06
C ASP A 241 -4.80 -18.50 0.83
#